data_25ecfc5dd1158e3cd1605c5b5dc73cdb
#
_entry.id   25ecfc5dd1158e3cd1605c5b5dc73cdb
#
_cell.length_a   1.000
_cell.length_b   1.000
_cell.length_c   1.000
_cell.angle_alpha   90.00
_cell.angle_beta   90.00
_cell.angle_gamma   90.00
#
_symmetry.space_group_name_H-M   'P 1'
#
loop_
_entity.id
_entity.type
_entity.pdbx_description
1 polymer ?
#
loop_
_entity_poly.entity_id
_entity_poly.type
_entity_poly.pdbx_seq_one_letter_code
_entity_poly.pdbx_strand_id
1 'polypeptide(L)'
;MTAPRIALVHAMPVAIEPVAHVFREMWPQARITHLLDDSLPPDLTAAGSITPAIVERFITLARYCEASGANAILFTCSAFGTAIEAAKSAVKVPVLKPNEAMLEEALAAGPTLGVIATFEPSIPSLKKEFEELASSRGIKLKLKTRAVPAAITALQRGYGSKHDSLIAAAAVEMGHCDALVLGQFSMARAAAGIPARPGRKVLTSPHSAVTRLKQIFDVR
;
A
#
# COMPACT_ATOMS: atom_id res chain seq x y z
N MET A 1 -25.01 -13.17 7.41
CA MET A 1 -24.48 -11.79 7.38
C MET A 1 -24.24 -11.40 5.93
N THR A 2 -24.63 -10.20 5.51
CA THR A 2 -24.36 -9.71 4.15
C THR A 2 -22.85 -9.50 3.96
N ALA A 3 -22.32 -9.85 2.80
CA ALA A 3 -20.90 -9.65 2.47
C ALA A 3 -20.51 -8.16 2.63
N PRO A 4 -19.39 -7.85 3.31
CA PRO A 4 -19.00 -6.47 3.54
C PRO A 4 -18.63 -5.77 2.23
N ARG A 5 -19.01 -4.50 2.12
CA ARG A 5 -18.66 -3.63 1.00
C ARG A 5 -17.41 -2.82 1.33
N ILE A 6 -16.36 -3.00 0.57
CA ILE A 6 -15.08 -2.32 0.73
C ILE A 6 -14.90 -1.31 -0.39
N ALA A 7 -14.79 -0.04 -0.05
CA ALA A 7 -14.47 1.00 -1.02
C ALA A 7 -12.95 1.12 -1.18
N LEU A 8 -12.48 0.99 -2.41
CA LEU A 8 -11.08 1.14 -2.79
C LEU A 8 -10.93 2.50 -3.49
N VAL A 9 -10.18 3.42 -2.86
CA VAL A 9 -9.98 4.78 -3.36
C VAL A 9 -8.59 4.89 -3.96
N HIS A 10 -8.55 5.20 -5.25
CA HIS A 10 -7.33 5.21 -6.06
C HIS A 10 -6.99 6.63 -6.51
N ALA A 11 -5.69 6.93 -6.56
CA ALA A 11 -5.15 8.11 -7.24
C ALA A 11 -4.49 7.73 -8.58
N MET A 12 -4.27 6.45 -8.84
CA MET A 12 -3.64 5.96 -10.08
C MET A 12 -4.30 4.67 -10.57
N PRO A 13 -4.62 4.55 -11.87
CA PRO A 13 -5.25 3.35 -12.45
C PRO A 13 -4.43 2.06 -12.24
N VAL A 14 -3.09 2.16 -12.23
CA VAL A 14 -2.19 0.99 -12.06
C VAL A 14 -2.32 0.29 -10.71
N ALA A 15 -2.98 0.91 -9.72
CA ALA A 15 -3.24 0.30 -8.41
C ALA A 15 -4.52 -0.55 -8.37
N ILE A 16 -5.42 -0.39 -9.35
CA ILE A 16 -6.76 -1.01 -9.34
C ILE A 16 -6.65 -2.53 -9.45
N GLU A 17 -6.07 -3.04 -10.53
CA GLU A 17 -6.01 -4.48 -10.78
C GLU A 17 -5.20 -5.26 -9.73
N PRO A 18 -4.03 -4.79 -9.26
CA PRO A 18 -3.29 -5.49 -8.22
C PRO A 18 -4.10 -5.73 -6.93
N VAL A 19 -4.83 -4.73 -6.44
CA VAL A 19 -5.64 -4.90 -5.23
C VAL A 19 -6.90 -5.72 -5.49
N ALA A 20 -7.56 -5.53 -6.64
CA ALA A 20 -8.73 -6.33 -7.03
C ALA A 20 -8.39 -7.83 -7.15
N HIS A 21 -7.22 -8.15 -7.73
CA HIS A 21 -6.72 -9.51 -7.81
C HIS A 21 -6.57 -10.15 -6.43
N VAL A 22 -5.94 -9.46 -5.49
CA VAL A 22 -5.75 -9.96 -4.12
C VAL A 22 -7.08 -10.16 -3.39
N PHE A 23 -8.06 -9.28 -3.58
CA PHE A 23 -9.39 -9.50 -3.02
C PHE A 23 -10.06 -10.75 -3.60
N ARG A 24 -9.97 -10.97 -4.92
CA ARG A 24 -10.52 -12.18 -5.56
C ARG A 24 -9.87 -13.47 -5.02
N GLU A 25 -8.57 -13.42 -4.76
CA GLU A 25 -7.80 -14.57 -4.26
C GLU A 25 -8.07 -14.83 -2.77
N MET A 26 -7.96 -13.79 -1.93
CA MET A 26 -7.95 -13.94 -0.48
C MET A 26 -9.32 -13.75 0.18
N TRP A 27 -10.20 -12.97 -0.45
CA TRP A 27 -11.51 -12.62 0.13
C TRP A 27 -12.60 -12.43 -0.93
N PRO A 28 -12.92 -13.48 -1.73
CA PRO A 28 -13.88 -13.39 -2.83
C PRO A 28 -15.31 -13.03 -2.37
N GLN A 29 -15.62 -13.18 -1.08
CA GLN A 29 -16.92 -12.82 -0.51
C GLN A 29 -17.08 -11.31 -0.32
N ALA A 30 -15.98 -10.54 -0.22
CA ALA A 30 -16.07 -9.09 -0.07
C ALA A 30 -16.57 -8.44 -1.37
N ARG A 31 -17.48 -7.49 -1.23
CA ARG A 31 -17.96 -6.68 -2.37
C ARG A 31 -17.05 -5.45 -2.49
N ILE A 32 -16.15 -5.45 -3.46
CA ILE A 32 -15.28 -4.28 -3.71
C ILE A 32 -15.94 -3.28 -4.65
N THR A 33 -15.72 -2.00 -4.39
CA THR A 33 -16.09 -0.90 -5.28
C THR A 33 -14.88 0.01 -5.48
N HIS A 34 -14.70 0.54 -6.68
CA HIS A 34 -13.57 1.38 -7.05
C HIS A 34 -14.01 2.83 -7.22
N LEU A 35 -13.26 3.75 -6.63
CA LEU A 35 -13.36 5.18 -6.84
C LEU A 35 -11.98 5.68 -7.27
N LEU A 36 -11.86 6.21 -8.47
CA LEU A 36 -10.62 6.73 -9.02
C LEU A 36 -10.69 8.25 -9.14
N ASP A 37 -9.69 8.91 -8.61
CA ASP A 37 -9.44 10.33 -8.82
C ASP A 37 -7.99 10.52 -9.28
N ASP A 38 -7.77 10.40 -10.58
CA ASP A 38 -6.46 10.47 -11.20
C ASP A 38 -5.92 11.89 -11.41
N SER A 39 -6.70 12.91 -11.00
CA SER A 39 -6.22 14.29 -10.92
C SER A 39 -5.42 14.58 -9.65
N LEU A 40 -5.51 13.72 -8.61
CA LEU A 40 -4.77 13.91 -7.35
C LEU A 40 -3.24 13.99 -7.50
N PRO A 41 -2.56 13.11 -8.28
CA PRO A 41 -1.12 13.19 -8.43
C PRO A 41 -0.63 14.46 -9.16
N PRO A 42 -1.21 14.89 -10.28
CA PRO A 42 -0.84 16.16 -10.91
C PRO A 42 -1.12 17.38 -10.02
N ASP A 43 -2.22 17.39 -9.28
CA ASP A 43 -2.54 18.48 -8.34
C ASP A 43 -1.52 18.56 -7.19
N LEU A 44 -1.11 17.41 -6.63
CA LEU A 44 -0.06 17.34 -5.63
C LEU A 44 1.29 17.83 -6.18
N THR A 45 1.61 17.44 -7.42
CA THR A 45 2.85 17.87 -8.09
C THR A 45 2.86 19.38 -8.31
N ALA A 46 1.76 19.95 -8.79
CA ALA A 46 1.61 21.38 -9.00
C ALA A 46 1.69 22.19 -7.70
N ALA A 47 1.12 21.67 -6.61
CA ALA A 47 1.13 22.32 -5.31
C ALA A 47 2.47 22.13 -4.53
N GLY A 48 3.27 21.12 -4.87
CA GLY A 48 4.53 20.77 -4.19
C GLY A 48 4.35 20.16 -2.78
N SER A 49 3.15 20.18 -2.23
CA SER A 49 2.81 19.62 -0.90
C SER A 49 1.33 19.32 -0.78
N ILE A 50 0.94 18.56 0.27
CA ILE A 50 -0.47 18.31 0.59
C ILE A 50 -1.07 19.60 1.15
N THR A 51 -1.94 20.25 0.37
CA THR A 51 -2.65 21.47 0.74
C THR A 51 -3.94 21.18 1.51
N PRO A 52 -4.52 22.18 2.23
CA PRO A 52 -5.84 22.03 2.84
C PRO A 52 -6.94 21.62 1.85
N ALA A 53 -6.87 22.08 0.59
CA ALA A 53 -7.80 21.68 -0.47
C ALA A 53 -7.69 20.19 -0.82
N ILE A 54 -6.46 19.64 -0.88
CA ILE A 54 -6.24 18.20 -1.09
C ILE A 54 -6.78 17.42 0.12
N VAL A 55 -6.54 17.88 1.34
CA VAL A 55 -7.08 17.23 2.56
C VAL A 55 -8.61 17.17 2.53
N GLU A 56 -9.28 18.29 2.23
CA GLU A 56 -10.76 18.34 2.17
C GLU A 56 -11.31 17.41 1.08
N ARG A 57 -10.60 17.26 -0.02
CA ARG A 57 -10.97 16.34 -1.09
C ARG A 57 -10.93 14.88 -0.60
N PHE A 58 -9.91 14.47 0.18
CA PHE A 58 -9.86 13.13 0.79
C PHE A 58 -11.00 12.89 1.79
N ILE A 59 -11.33 13.89 2.60
CA ILE A 59 -12.50 13.87 3.51
C ILE A 59 -13.78 13.65 2.71
N THR A 60 -13.95 14.40 1.62
CA THR A 60 -15.13 14.30 0.74
C THR A 60 -15.25 12.92 0.11
N LEU A 61 -14.14 12.35 -0.40
CA LEU A 61 -14.11 11.01 -0.97
C LEU A 61 -14.46 9.95 0.07
N ALA A 62 -13.95 10.06 1.30
CA ALA A 62 -14.26 9.12 2.38
C ALA A 62 -15.74 9.19 2.78
N ARG A 63 -16.30 10.39 2.94
CA ARG A 63 -17.72 10.60 3.23
C ARG A 63 -18.63 10.06 2.13
N TYR A 64 -18.24 10.25 0.87
CA TYR A 64 -18.97 9.66 -0.26
C TYR A 64 -18.98 8.14 -0.18
N CYS A 65 -17.83 7.50 0.09
CA CYS A 65 -17.74 6.05 0.24
C CYS A 65 -18.63 5.55 1.39
N GLU A 66 -18.57 6.20 2.56
CA GLU A 66 -19.43 5.85 3.71
C GLU A 66 -20.91 6.01 3.39
N ALA A 67 -21.31 7.16 2.82
CA ALA A 67 -22.69 7.41 2.43
C ALA A 67 -23.19 6.45 1.35
N SER A 68 -22.31 5.94 0.50
CA SER A 68 -22.62 4.90 -0.49
C SER A 68 -22.73 3.48 0.12
N GLY A 69 -22.63 3.34 1.45
CA GLY A 69 -22.78 2.08 2.17
C GLY A 69 -21.52 1.24 2.23
N ALA A 70 -20.33 1.83 2.11
CA ALA A 70 -19.09 1.12 2.39
C ALA A 70 -19.01 0.76 3.88
N ASN A 71 -18.54 -0.45 4.17
CA ASN A 71 -18.28 -0.94 5.53
C ASN A 71 -16.82 -0.69 5.97
N ALA A 72 -15.91 -0.48 5.00
CA ALA A 72 -14.55 0.00 5.20
C ALA A 72 -14.03 0.68 3.93
N ILE A 73 -12.98 1.49 4.09
CA ILE A 73 -12.32 2.21 3.00
C ILE A 73 -10.82 1.86 3.01
N LEU A 74 -10.27 1.55 1.84
CA LEU A 74 -8.83 1.38 1.63
C LEU A 74 -8.36 2.38 0.58
N PHE A 75 -7.50 3.30 0.99
CA PHE A 75 -6.77 4.15 0.05
C PHE A 75 -5.55 3.39 -0.49
N THR A 76 -5.24 3.56 -1.78
CA THR A 76 -4.19 2.77 -2.46
C THR A 76 -2.98 3.59 -2.90
N CYS A 77 -2.90 4.86 -2.52
CA CYS A 77 -1.77 5.73 -2.84
C CYS A 77 -1.14 6.31 -1.57
N SER A 78 0.14 5.99 -1.34
CA SER A 78 0.89 6.38 -0.14
C SER A 78 1.33 7.85 -0.11
N ALA A 79 1.26 8.57 -1.23
CA ALA A 79 1.69 9.97 -1.30
C ALA A 79 0.83 10.95 -0.47
N PHE A 80 -0.34 10.50 0.00
CA PHE A 80 -1.36 11.33 0.65
C PHE A 80 -1.58 11.00 2.13
N GLY A 81 -0.55 10.53 2.84
CA GLY A 81 -0.68 10.00 4.20
C GLY A 81 -1.43 10.92 5.17
N THR A 82 -1.09 12.21 5.24
CA THR A 82 -1.76 13.18 6.13
C THR A 82 -3.20 13.47 5.74
N ALA A 83 -3.52 13.49 4.44
CA ALA A 83 -4.90 13.65 3.97
C ALA A 83 -5.76 12.42 4.30
N ILE A 84 -5.18 11.21 4.23
CA ILE A 84 -5.87 9.97 4.63
C ILE A 84 -6.12 9.95 6.15
N GLU A 85 -5.19 10.45 6.97
CA GLU A 85 -5.43 10.56 8.43
C GLU A 85 -6.60 11.50 8.76
N ALA A 86 -6.70 12.63 8.06
CA ALA A 86 -7.86 13.51 8.20
C ALA A 86 -9.16 12.80 7.75
N ALA A 87 -9.13 12.05 6.66
CA ALA A 87 -10.26 11.27 6.20
C ALA A 87 -10.68 10.19 7.22
N LYS A 88 -9.73 9.51 7.89
CA LYS A 88 -10.01 8.57 8.99
C LYS A 88 -10.85 9.20 10.10
N SER A 89 -10.52 10.44 10.45
CA SER A 89 -11.23 11.16 11.52
C SER A 89 -12.60 11.68 11.11
N ALA A 90 -12.91 11.71 9.82
CA ALA A 90 -14.13 12.32 9.27
C ALA A 90 -15.28 11.33 9.03
N VAL A 91 -15.03 10.02 9.15
CA VAL A 91 -16.00 8.93 8.92
C VAL A 91 -15.98 7.92 10.07
N LYS A 92 -17.05 7.13 10.19
CA LYS A 92 -17.20 6.12 11.26
C LYS A 92 -16.71 4.74 10.86
N VAL A 93 -16.65 4.46 9.55
CA VAL A 93 -16.17 3.17 9.04
C VAL A 93 -14.64 3.09 9.12
N PRO A 94 -14.06 1.90 9.29
CA PRO A 94 -12.61 1.72 9.26
C PRO A 94 -12.02 2.26 7.95
N VAL A 95 -10.94 3.05 8.07
CA VAL A 95 -10.16 3.55 6.94
C VAL A 95 -8.72 3.09 7.09
N LEU A 96 -8.19 2.45 6.06
CA LEU A 96 -6.80 2.00 6.01
C LEU A 96 -5.98 2.85 5.04
N LYS A 97 -4.76 3.19 5.49
CA LYS A 97 -3.71 3.69 4.60
C LYS A 97 -3.12 2.53 3.77
N PRO A 98 -2.51 2.81 2.61
CA PRO A 98 -2.02 1.77 1.70
C PRO A 98 -1.02 0.81 2.34
N ASN A 99 -0.11 1.33 3.16
CA ASN A 99 1.02 0.57 3.69
C ASN A 99 0.91 0.20 5.17
N GLU A 100 -0.06 0.75 5.89
CA GLU A 100 -0.18 0.65 7.36
C GLU A 100 -0.09 -0.82 7.86
N ALA A 101 -0.90 -1.70 7.29
CA ALA A 101 -0.90 -3.11 7.69
C ALA A 101 0.42 -3.82 7.33
N MET A 102 1.01 -3.48 6.18
CA MET A 102 2.29 -4.05 5.74
C MET A 102 3.45 -3.61 6.62
N LEU A 103 3.47 -2.36 7.07
CA LEU A 103 4.48 -1.84 8.00
C LEU A 103 4.41 -2.57 9.35
N GLU A 104 3.20 -2.77 9.87
CA GLU A 104 2.97 -3.52 11.11
C GLU A 104 3.44 -4.98 10.99
N GLU A 105 3.10 -5.64 9.91
CA GLU A 105 3.48 -7.02 9.63
C GLU A 105 4.98 -7.18 9.45
N ALA A 106 5.64 -6.22 8.79
CA ALA A 106 7.08 -6.20 8.59
C ALA A 106 7.84 -6.10 9.92
N LEU A 107 7.45 -5.16 10.79
CA LEU A 107 8.08 -5.01 12.11
C LEU A 107 7.82 -6.20 13.04
N ALA A 108 6.68 -6.87 12.88
CA ALA A 108 6.39 -8.10 13.62
C ALA A 108 7.26 -9.30 13.13
N ALA A 109 7.75 -9.26 11.89
CA ALA A 109 8.66 -10.28 11.37
C ALA A 109 10.10 -10.14 11.91
N GLY A 110 10.51 -8.92 12.25
CA GLY A 110 11.83 -8.65 12.84
C GLY A 110 12.33 -7.23 12.53
N PRO A 111 13.47 -6.82 13.14
CA PRO A 111 13.96 -5.47 13.05
C PRO A 111 14.79 -5.16 11.79
N THR A 112 15.16 -6.18 11.00
CA THR A 112 16.00 -6.01 9.81
C THR A 112 15.14 -6.08 8.57
N LEU A 113 14.86 -4.92 7.95
CA LEU A 113 13.91 -4.83 6.84
C LEU A 113 14.59 -4.38 5.56
N GLY A 114 14.16 -4.99 4.44
CA GLY A 114 14.47 -4.54 3.10
C GLY A 114 13.24 -3.90 2.45
N VAL A 115 13.40 -2.74 1.84
CA VAL A 115 12.33 -2.04 1.11
C VAL A 115 12.75 -1.83 -0.34
N ILE A 116 11.94 -2.32 -1.26
CA ILE A 116 12.09 -2.04 -2.69
C ILE A 116 10.95 -1.13 -3.12
N ALA A 117 11.29 -0.08 -3.87
CA ALA A 117 10.31 0.83 -4.45
C ALA A 117 10.64 1.07 -5.93
N THR A 118 9.61 1.21 -6.77
CA THR A 118 9.77 1.54 -8.20
C THR A 118 9.66 3.04 -8.46
N PHE A 119 9.19 3.80 -7.47
CA PHE A 119 9.11 5.26 -7.49
C PHE A 119 10.00 5.81 -6.36
N GLU A 120 11.20 6.24 -6.73
CA GLU A 120 12.24 6.66 -5.79
C GLU A 120 11.78 7.77 -4.83
N PRO A 121 11.02 8.81 -5.26
CA PRO A 121 10.54 9.85 -4.36
C PRO A 121 9.63 9.36 -3.21
N SER A 122 9.09 8.14 -3.28
CA SER A 122 8.29 7.55 -2.19
C SER A 122 9.14 6.97 -1.05
N ILE A 123 10.43 6.72 -1.27
CA ILE A 123 11.31 6.08 -0.28
C ILE A 123 11.45 6.90 1.01
N PRO A 124 11.70 8.22 0.97
CA PRO A 124 11.81 9.02 2.19
C PRO A 124 10.56 8.96 3.08
N SER A 125 9.38 9.07 2.47
CA SER A 125 8.11 8.97 3.21
C SER A 125 7.91 7.58 3.83
N LEU A 126 8.14 6.53 3.06
CA LEU A 126 8.02 5.15 3.53
C LEU A 126 9.02 4.83 4.64
N LYS A 127 10.26 5.30 4.50
CA LYS A 127 11.30 5.18 5.53
C LYS A 127 10.87 5.88 6.83
N LYS A 128 10.38 7.10 6.74
CA LYS A 128 9.87 7.86 7.88
C LYS A 128 8.74 7.12 8.61
N GLU A 129 7.77 6.58 7.87
CA GLU A 129 6.67 5.79 8.44
C GLU A 129 7.20 4.56 9.22
N PHE A 130 8.19 3.84 8.67
CA PHE A 130 8.84 2.74 9.37
C PHE A 130 9.57 3.17 10.64
N GLU A 131 10.34 4.26 10.57
CA GLU A 131 11.11 4.79 11.70
C GLU A 131 10.20 5.27 12.83
N GLU A 132 9.11 5.96 12.50
CA GLU A 132 8.11 6.42 13.47
C GLU A 132 7.41 5.23 14.16
N LEU A 133 6.98 4.24 13.39
CA LEU A 133 6.33 3.05 13.94
C LEU A 133 7.30 2.20 14.78
N ALA A 134 8.54 2.02 14.35
CA ALA A 134 9.56 1.31 15.10
C ALA A 134 9.89 2.02 16.40
N SER A 135 10.06 3.36 16.36
CA SER A 135 10.32 4.19 17.53
C SER A 135 9.20 4.09 18.58
N SER A 136 7.94 4.16 18.14
CA SER A 136 6.79 4.04 19.04
C SER A 136 6.70 2.68 19.75
N ARG A 137 7.36 1.65 19.19
CA ARG A 137 7.42 0.28 19.74
C ARG A 137 8.76 -0.06 20.43
N GLY A 138 9.69 0.88 20.50
CA GLY A 138 11.04 0.66 21.07
C GLY A 138 11.90 -0.31 20.23
N ILE A 139 11.61 -0.47 18.93
CA ILE A 139 12.33 -1.37 18.04
C ILE A 139 13.53 -0.64 17.42
N LYS A 140 14.74 -1.22 17.55
CA LYS A 140 15.94 -0.72 16.87
C LYS A 140 15.97 -1.20 15.41
N LEU A 141 15.33 -0.42 14.54
CA LEU A 141 15.16 -0.75 13.12
C LEU A 141 16.49 -0.70 12.35
N LYS A 142 16.72 -1.70 11.52
CA LYS A 142 17.74 -1.72 10.46
C LYS A 142 17.03 -1.76 9.11
N LEU A 143 17.01 -0.64 8.40
CA LEU A 143 16.28 -0.49 7.15
C LEU A 143 17.24 -0.29 5.97
N LYS A 144 17.16 -1.20 4.99
CA LYS A 144 17.84 -1.07 3.70
C LYS A 144 16.80 -0.77 2.62
N THR A 145 17.07 0.23 1.80
CA THR A 145 16.16 0.62 0.71
C THR A 145 16.80 0.45 -0.65
N ARG A 146 16.00 0.14 -1.67
CA ARG A 146 16.44 0.01 -3.07
C ARG A 146 15.39 0.62 -4.00
N ALA A 147 15.78 1.59 -4.81
CA ALA A 147 14.97 2.10 -5.91
C ALA A 147 15.18 1.26 -7.18
N VAL A 148 14.09 0.98 -7.90
CA VAL A 148 14.09 0.28 -9.20
C VAL A 148 13.20 1.04 -10.21
N PRO A 149 13.54 2.28 -10.60
CA PRO A 149 12.68 3.12 -11.43
C PRO A 149 12.44 2.53 -12.83
N ALA A 150 13.39 1.75 -13.36
CA ALA A 150 13.20 1.04 -14.63
C ALA A 150 12.01 0.08 -14.61
N ALA A 151 11.62 -0.44 -13.42
CA ALA A 151 10.49 -1.36 -13.32
C ALA A 151 9.16 -0.65 -13.58
N ILE A 152 8.88 0.51 -12.97
CA ILE A 152 7.63 1.24 -13.23
C ILE A 152 7.55 1.69 -14.70
N THR A 153 8.67 2.12 -15.28
CA THR A 153 8.74 2.48 -16.70
C THR A 153 8.38 1.29 -17.60
N ALA A 154 8.89 0.10 -17.27
CA ALA A 154 8.53 -1.12 -18.01
C ALA A 154 7.03 -1.43 -17.88
N LEU A 155 6.46 -1.32 -16.69
CA LEU A 155 5.05 -1.59 -16.44
C LEU A 155 4.13 -0.63 -17.20
N GLN A 156 4.44 0.68 -17.19
CA GLN A 156 3.69 1.71 -17.92
C GLN A 156 3.70 1.49 -19.44
N ARG A 157 4.75 0.85 -19.97
CA ARG A 157 4.85 0.46 -21.38
C ARG A 157 4.23 -0.91 -21.70
N GLY A 158 3.55 -1.55 -20.74
CA GLY A 158 2.94 -2.88 -20.93
C GLY A 158 3.89 -4.07 -20.76
N TYR A 159 5.16 -3.84 -20.38
CA TYR A 159 6.16 -4.90 -20.22
C TYR A 159 6.15 -5.45 -18.78
N GLY A 160 5.00 -6.04 -18.37
CA GLY A 160 4.80 -6.55 -17.01
C GLY A 160 5.84 -7.58 -16.56
N SER A 161 6.21 -8.53 -17.41
CA SER A 161 7.24 -9.55 -17.09
C SER A 161 8.62 -8.90 -16.85
N LYS A 162 8.96 -7.83 -17.57
CA LYS A 162 10.19 -7.08 -17.36
C LYS A 162 10.17 -6.34 -16.03
N HIS A 163 9.04 -5.72 -15.67
CA HIS A 163 8.84 -5.12 -14.36
C HIS A 163 9.10 -6.13 -13.25
N ASP A 164 8.46 -7.31 -13.33
CA ASP A 164 8.57 -8.35 -12.30
C ASP A 164 10.00 -8.88 -12.17
N SER A 165 10.69 -9.10 -13.30
CA SER A 165 12.09 -9.57 -13.32
C SER A 165 13.05 -8.56 -12.70
N LEU A 166 12.87 -7.25 -12.93
CA LEU A 166 13.71 -6.20 -12.35
C LEU A 166 13.55 -6.14 -10.83
N ILE A 167 12.33 -6.30 -10.32
CA ILE A 167 12.06 -6.34 -8.88
C ILE A 167 12.66 -7.60 -8.26
N ALA A 168 12.50 -8.77 -8.90
CA ALA A 168 13.06 -10.02 -8.42
C ALA A 168 14.60 -9.97 -8.35
N ALA A 169 15.25 -9.37 -9.35
CA ALA A 169 16.70 -9.16 -9.34
C ALA A 169 17.14 -8.26 -8.17
N ALA A 170 16.46 -7.13 -7.96
CA ALA A 170 16.71 -6.26 -6.82
C ALA A 170 16.51 -6.96 -5.47
N ALA A 171 15.51 -7.85 -5.38
CA ALA A 171 15.22 -8.63 -4.16
C ALA A 171 16.38 -9.62 -3.80
N VAL A 172 17.08 -10.12 -4.80
CA VAL A 172 18.28 -10.96 -4.59
C VAL A 172 19.41 -10.12 -4.00
N GLU A 173 19.62 -8.89 -4.48
CA GLU A 173 20.67 -7.98 -4.03
C GLU A 173 20.43 -7.40 -2.62
N MET A 174 19.19 -7.46 -2.10
CA MET A 174 18.87 -6.96 -0.75
C MET A 174 19.60 -7.72 0.37
N GLY A 175 20.02 -8.96 0.12
CA GLY A 175 20.71 -9.78 1.11
C GLY A 175 19.80 -10.30 2.22
N HIS A 176 20.33 -10.40 3.45
CA HIS A 176 19.57 -10.85 4.61
C HIS A 176 18.64 -9.73 5.11
N CYS A 177 17.37 -10.07 5.33
CA CYS A 177 16.38 -9.26 6.02
C CYS A 177 15.26 -10.18 6.53
N ASP A 178 14.62 -9.79 7.65
CA ASP A 178 13.52 -10.55 8.26
C ASP A 178 12.25 -10.41 7.41
N ALA A 179 12.05 -9.22 6.81
CA ALA A 179 11.03 -9.00 5.81
C ALA A 179 11.55 -8.16 4.64
N LEU A 180 11.11 -8.52 3.44
CA LEU A 180 11.28 -7.76 2.21
C LEU A 180 9.94 -7.14 1.83
N VAL A 181 9.90 -5.83 1.81
CA VAL A 181 8.70 -5.02 1.57
C VAL A 181 8.71 -4.51 0.14
N LEU A 182 7.64 -4.75 -0.60
CA LEU A 182 7.37 -4.18 -1.92
C LEU A 182 6.48 -2.94 -1.75
N GLY A 183 7.10 -1.75 -1.86
CA GLY A 183 6.55 -0.48 -1.39
C GLY A 183 5.40 0.13 -2.20
N GLN A 184 4.96 -0.47 -3.32
CA GLN A 184 3.82 -0.01 -4.11
C GLN A 184 2.86 -1.15 -4.44
N PHE A 185 1.57 -0.83 -4.58
CA PHE A 185 0.52 -1.79 -4.96
C PHE A 185 0.81 -2.50 -6.29
N SER A 186 1.31 -1.78 -7.27
CA SER A 186 1.69 -2.33 -8.59
C SER A 186 2.76 -3.41 -8.53
N MET A 187 3.58 -3.43 -7.47
CA MET A 187 4.66 -4.40 -7.29
C MET A 187 4.19 -5.76 -6.77
N ALA A 188 2.95 -5.87 -6.28
CA ALA A 188 2.44 -7.11 -5.69
C ALA A 188 2.57 -8.32 -6.63
N ARG A 189 2.35 -8.12 -7.92
CA ARG A 189 2.50 -9.12 -8.97
C ARG A 189 3.90 -9.74 -9.05
N ALA A 190 4.94 -8.99 -8.68
CA ALA A 190 6.32 -9.47 -8.71
C ALA A 190 6.65 -10.42 -7.55
N ALA A 191 5.84 -10.47 -6.51
CA ALA A 191 6.12 -11.24 -5.29
C ALA A 191 6.34 -12.74 -5.57
N ALA A 192 5.52 -13.32 -6.46
CA ALA A 192 5.63 -14.74 -6.85
C ALA A 192 6.96 -15.09 -7.55
N GLY A 193 7.60 -14.13 -8.21
CA GLY A 193 8.89 -14.30 -8.88
C GLY A 193 10.11 -14.10 -7.98
N ILE A 194 9.92 -13.68 -6.72
CA ILE A 194 11.02 -13.46 -5.79
C ILE A 194 11.45 -14.79 -5.14
N PRO A 195 12.72 -15.20 -5.25
CA PRO A 195 13.17 -16.44 -4.64
C PRO A 195 12.92 -16.48 -3.13
N ALA A 196 12.33 -17.57 -2.66
CA ALA A 196 12.13 -17.80 -1.24
C ALA A 196 13.49 -17.88 -0.52
N ARG A 197 13.55 -17.31 0.68
CA ARG A 197 14.73 -17.45 1.58
C ARG A 197 14.24 -17.81 2.98
N PRO A 198 14.88 -18.78 3.65
CA PRO A 198 14.53 -19.16 5.01
C PRO A 198 14.49 -17.93 5.95
N GLY A 199 13.46 -17.80 6.73
CA GLY A 199 13.28 -16.72 7.70
C GLY A 199 12.90 -15.35 7.11
N ARG A 200 12.84 -15.20 5.77
CA ARG A 200 12.45 -13.93 5.12
C ARG A 200 11.02 -13.99 4.64
N LYS A 201 10.19 -13.07 5.11
CA LYS A 201 8.86 -12.81 4.52
C LYS A 201 8.97 -11.85 3.35
N VAL A 202 8.17 -12.06 2.29
CA VAL A 202 7.94 -11.06 1.22
C VAL A 202 6.56 -10.48 1.43
N LEU A 203 6.50 -9.17 1.68
CA LEU A 203 5.27 -8.45 2.00
C LEU A 203 4.89 -7.47 0.91
N THR A 204 3.61 -7.39 0.64
CA THR A 204 3.04 -6.45 -0.33
C THR A 204 1.88 -5.70 0.27
N SER A 205 1.76 -4.43 -0.03
CA SER A 205 0.70 -3.57 0.50
C SER A 205 -0.71 -4.15 0.32
N PRO A 206 -1.12 -4.66 -0.87
CA PRO A 206 -2.48 -5.18 -1.03
C PRO A 206 -2.75 -6.45 -0.22
N HIS A 207 -1.79 -7.39 -0.11
CA HIS A 207 -1.99 -8.62 0.67
C HIS A 207 -2.16 -8.32 2.16
N SER A 208 -1.26 -7.49 2.72
CA SER A 208 -1.35 -7.10 4.13
C SER A 208 -2.63 -6.30 4.42
N ALA A 209 -3.04 -5.40 3.51
CA ALA A 209 -4.27 -4.62 3.67
C ALA A 209 -5.52 -5.51 3.65
N VAL A 210 -5.62 -6.48 2.72
CA VAL A 210 -6.75 -7.41 2.66
C VAL A 210 -6.79 -8.30 3.91
N THR A 211 -5.63 -8.81 4.35
CA THR A 211 -5.54 -9.57 5.61
C THR A 211 -6.05 -8.76 6.79
N ARG A 212 -5.64 -7.51 6.92
CA ARG A 212 -6.06 -6.62 8.00
C ARG A 212 -7.57 -6.33 7.93
N LEU A 213 -8.10 -6.06 6.75
CA LEU A 213 -9.55 -5.85 6.56
C LEU A 213 -10.34 -7.10 6.98
N LYS A 214 -9.94 -8.30 6.56
CA LYS A 214 -10.60 -9.55 7.01
C LYS A 214 -10.63 -9.64 8.52
N GLN A 215 -9.49 -9.41 9.19
CA GLN A 215 -9.42 -9.45 10.66
C GLN A 215 -10.41 -8.48 11.32
N ILE A 216 -10.60 -7.26 10.76
CA ILE A 216 -11.57 -6.27 11.29
C ILE A 216 -13.00 -6.82 11.22
N PHE A 217 -13.33 -7.64 10.24
CA PHE A 217 -14.68 -8.20 10.05
C PHE A 217 -14.87 -9.58 10.68
N ASP A 218 -13.81 -10.37 10.86
CA ASP A 218 -13.88 -11.70 11.50
C ASP A 218 -14.05 -11.62 13.02
N VAL A 219 -13.72 -10.47 13.63
CA VAL A 219 -13.85 -10.20 15.08
C VAL A 219 -15.23 -9.64 15.44
N ARG A 220 -16.11 -9.39 14.47
CA ARG A 220 -17.49 -8.92 14.65
C ARG A 220 -18.48 -10.03 14.40
#